data_8bcfa0114490ac44e4ac69a09809d96e
#
_entry.id   8bcfa0114490ac44e4ac69a09809d96e
#
_cell.length_a   1.000
_cell.length_b   1.000
_cell.length_c   1.000
_cell.angle_alpha   90.00
_cell.angle_beta   90.00
_cell.angle_gamma   90.00
#
_symmetry.space_group_name_H-M   'P 1'
#
loop_
_entity.id
_entity.type
_entity.pdbx_description
1 polymer ?
#
loop_
_entity_poly.entity_id
_entity_poly.type
_entity_poly.pdbx_seq_one_letter_code
_entity_poly.pdbx_strand_id
1 'polypeptide(L)'
;MTRVAIFDLDGTLMDSPKAIVRTFAAAFEAMGVEPRDPAEVRATIGLPLERAFADLLGVGRHDPRVAEGVARYQEAFRTAVLPRAAELVFPGVAEGLAELRRQGITLAVATSKVHASADALLGAAGLRDCFTVLVGADDVTHPKPHPESGLTILTRCATGPERAVMVGDTHHDLLMARAAGIRSVAVTYGVHTRSALAAAAPSRIADSFEEVVAHLVKELPRDGRVRTTSTEVVDRLLADSSRHIEFNGHLTDHIKHAVVALAGLGVDPRRIEEYHDAYVSLTSYGFRVEPARPARRTIDDDTWLDLLGRRTDFTAYCDFFDRRERELGLPEVLRRCLPHLLPGWVGALTHPTIHLGWALDAGSRRMTIEGLAYLAFGHVSCHPERTFPATDHDEKSPLESLMRIATFWEDNRQELSDWVEDLVGDTSPEAMTGINPEILRSGIQYRIARMHRVGHPLIHETPSWVTGQDPTISWNELTRLITLLYLAEPGDFLLVHLITSVHAMRHIADALPADRRHEAVRCHWTGLVGVLFSRGHFSRPRKLAALASLFDTALDDLDDPRWAREWDWLIARAVEEDEEHNPKLVYVMHEMWCLTGGLSLYRVAAGQFTTRPALPATFEEPPNDEEA
;
A
#
# COMPACT_ATOMS: atom_id res chain seq x y z
N MET A 1 7.87 7.59 17.48
CA MET A 1 6.63 7.68 16.66
C MET A 1 5.43 7.33 17.54
N THR A 2 4.25 7.92 17.28
CA THR A 2 3.06 7.77 18.12
C THR A 2 2.44 6.38 17.96
N ARG A 3 2.06 5.72 19.05
CA ARG A 3 1.31 4.46 19.09
C ARG A 3 -0.16 4.80 19.35
N VAL A 4 -1.07 4.25 18.58
CA VAL A 4 -2.50 4.64 18.65
C VAL A 4 -3.38 3.41 18.86
N ALA A 5 -4.24 3.47 19.89
CA ALA A 5 -5.37 2.57 20.02
C ALA A 5 -6.65 3.33 19.65
N ILE A 6 -7.34 2.82 18.65
CA ILE A 6 -8.57 3.39 18.10
C ILE A 6 -9.73 2.53 18.64
N PHE A 7 -10.73 3.15 19.19
CA PHE A 7 -11.88 2.42 19.75
C PHE A 7 -13.17 2.83 19.05
N ASP A 8 -14.04 1.86 18.77
CA ASP A 8 -15.44 2.19 18.59
C ASP A 8 -16.06 2.58 19.92
N LEU A 9 -17.25 3.18 19.90
CA LEU A 9 -17.93 3.70 21.08
C LEU A 9 -19.04 2.76 21.56
N ASP A 10 -20.08 2.57 20.72
CA ASP A 10 -21.32 1.87 21.09
C ASP A 10 -21.15 0.34 20.98
N GLY A 11 -21.12 -0.37 22.09
CA GLY A 11 -20.85 -1.82 22.12
C GLY A 11 -19.39 -2.17 22.40
N THR A 12 -18.49 -1.20 22.38
CA THR A 12 -17.06 -1.38 22.65
C THR A 12 -16.61 -0.71 23.95
N LEU A 13 -16.85 0.58 24.09
CA LEU A 13 -16.59 1.33 25.33
C LEU A 13 -17.82 1.47 26.20
N MET A 14 -19.01 1.49 25.58
CA MET A 14 -20.28 1.77 26.19
C MET A 14 -21.28 0.61 25.93
N ASP A 15 -21.90 0.07 26.98
CA ASP A 15 -23.05 -0.88 26.90
C ASP A 15 -24.34 -0.11 26.52
N SER A 16 -24.28 0.49 25.33
CA SER A 16 -25.37 1.31 24.81
C SER A 16 -26.41 0.57 23.95
N PRO A 17 -26.23 -0.68 23.47
CA PRO A 17 -27.17 -1.32 22.54
C PRO A 17 -28.61 -1.35 23.05
N LYS A 18 -28.85 -1.63 24.35
CA LYS A 18 -30.17 -1.60 24.92
C LYS A 18 -30.78 -0.20 25.03
N ALA A 19 -29.94 0.80 25.33
CA ALA A 19 -30.33 2.19 25.36
C ALA A 19 -30.70 2.70 23.97
N ILE A 20 -29.92 2.33 22.94
CA ILE A 20 -30.18 2.64 21.53
C ILE A 20 -31.55 2.09 21.10
N VAL A 21 -31.83 0.81 21.36
CA VAL A 21 -33.13 0.19 21.02
C VAL A 21 -34.28 0.95 21.65
N ARG A 22 -34.18 1.31 22.94
CA ARG A 22 -35.20 2.09 23.62
C ARG A 22 -35.37 3.50 23.05
N THR A 23 -34.28 4.12 22.64
CA THR A 23 -34.28 5.45 22.03
C THR A 23 -34.96 5.43 20.66
N PHE A 24 -34.71 4.40 19.84
CA PHE A 24 -35.43 4.19 18.59
C PHE A 24 -36.95 4.01 18.82
N ALA A 25 -37.33 3.17 19.79
CA ALA A 25 -38.73 2.97 20.11
C ALA A 25 -39.44 4.27 20.51
N ALA A 26 -38.80 5.09 21.40
CA ALA A 26 -39.31 6.40 21.77
C ALA A 26 -39.38 7.38 20.57
N ALA A 27 -38.43 7.33 19.65
CA ALA A 27 -38.46 8.14 18.45
C ALA A 27 -39.63 7.74 17.51
N PHE A 28 -39.83 6.43 17.28
CA PHE A 28 -40.95 5.94 16.45
C PHE A 28 -42.31 6.29 17.09
N GLU A 29 -42.45 6.15 18.41
CA GLU A 29 -43.64 6.57 19.14
C GLU A 29 -43.92 8.08 18.96
N ALA A 30 -42.87 8.92 19.09
CA ALA A 30 -42.99 10.37 18.88
C ALA A 30 -43.33 10.76 17.45
N MET A 31 -43.03 9.92 16.47
CA MET A 31 -43.39 10.07 15.04
C MET A 31 -44.80 9.51 14.75
N GLY A 32 -45.45 8.86 15.70
CA GLY A 32 -46.74 8.16 15.47
C GLY A 32 -46.59 6.91 14.58
N VAL A 33 -45.41 6.33 14.54
CA VAL A 33 -45.07 5.12 13.78
C VAL A 33 -44.92 3.96 14.74
N GLU A 34 -45.41 2.77 14.37
CA GLU A 34 -45.25 1.57 15.20
C GLU A 34 -43.78 1.23 15.43
N PRO A 35 -43.35 0.98 16.68
CA PRO A 35 -41.98 0.60 16.98
C PRO A 35 -41.57 -0.68 16.26
N ARG A 36 -40.31 -0.73 15.79
CA ARG A 36 -39.72 -1.89 15.10
C ARG A 36 -39.27 -2.97 16.10
N ASP A 37 -39.14 -4.18 15.58
CA ASP A 37 -38.60 -5.30 16.39
C ASP A 37 -37.24 -4.92 16.98
N PRO A 38 -37.00 -5.13 18.28
CA PRO A 38 -35.67 -4.88 18.87
C PRO A 38 -34.51 -5.57 18.19
N ALA A 39 -34.70 -6.73 17.53
CA ALA A 39 -33.67 -7.41 16.77
C ALA A 39 -33.35 -6.66 15.45
N GLU A 40 -34.39 -6.14 14.78
CA GLU A 40 -34.18 -5.31 13.56
C GLU A 40 -33.41 -4.04 13.91
N VAL A 41 -33.78 -3.36 15.01
CA VAL A 41 -33.05 -2.16 15.47
C VAL A 41 -31.62 -2.51 15.83
N ARG A 42 -31.36 -3.62 16.52
CA ARG A 42 -29.99 -4.05 16.84
C ARG A 42 -29.14 -4.30 15.61
N ALA A 43 -29.73 -4.84 14.56
CA ALA A 43 -29.02 -5.10 13.29
C ALA A 43 -28.53 -3.81 12.61
N THR A 44 -29.08 -2.64 12.97
CA THR A 44 -28.63 -1.33 12.43
C THR A 44 -27.55 -0.66 13.28
N ILE A 45 -27.21 -1.21 14.45
CA ILE A 45 -26.14 -0.64 15.30
C ILE A 45 -24.81 -0.77 14.57
N GLY A 46 -24.06 0.33 14.51
CA GLY A 46 -22.84 0.43 13.72
C GLY A 46 -23.05 1.16 12.38
N LEU A 47 -24.29 1.38 11.94
CA LEU A 47 -24.61 2.21 10.79
C LEU A 47 -24.82 3.69 11.19
N PRO A 48 -24.60 4.64 10.28
CA PRO A 48 -25.04 6.03 10.46
C PRO A 48 -26.54 6.12 10.73
N LEU A 49 -26.96 7.04 11.62
CA LEU A 49 -28.32 7.13 12.12
C LEU A 49 -29.37 7.33 11.01
N GLU A 50 -29.05 8.15 10.01
CA GLU A 50 -29.92 8.38 8.84
C GLU A 50 -30.10 7.09 8.03
N ARG A 51 -29.04 6.27 7.92
CA ARG A 51 -29.14 4.99 7.24
C ARG A 51 -29.99 4.01 8.02
N ALA A 52 -29.80 3.95 9.33
CA ALA A 52 -30.59 3.09 10.23
C ALA A 52 -32.08 3.45 10.13
N PHE A 53 -32.44 4.74 10.17
CA PHE A 53 -33.85 5.16 9.99
C PHE A 53 -34.41 4.83 8.61
N ALA A 54 -33.63 5.06 7.54
CA ALA A 54 -34.06 4.73 6.18
C ALA A 54 -34.38 3.23 6.03
N ASP A 55 -33.47 2.39 6.51
CA ASP A 55 -33.61 0.92 6.46
C ASP A 55 -34.81 0.44 7.32
N LEU A 56 -34.95 0.94 8.55
CA LEU A 56 -36.06 0.59 9.44
C LEU A 56 -37.43 1.10 8.96
N LEU A 57 -37.49 2.24 8.31
CA LEU A 57 -38.71 2.79 7.73
C LEU A 57 -39.05 2.18 6.36
N GLY A 58 -38.08 1.52 5.71
CA GLY A 58 -38.23 0.99 4.35
C GLY A 58 -38.33 2.10 3.30
N VAL A 59 -37.55 3.20 3.45
CA VAL A 59 -37.64 4.40 2.59
C VAL A 59 -36.24 4.83 2.12
N GLY A 60 -36.21 5.74 1.13
CA GLY A 60 -34.95 6.36 0.69
C GLY A 60 -34.39 7.32 1.73
N ARG A 61 -33.07 7.51 1.75
CA ARG A 61 -32.35 8.39 2.71
C ARG A 61 -32.82 9.84 2.73
N HIS A 62 -33.37 10.32 1.65
CA HIS A 62 -33.90 11.70 1.51
C HIS A 62 -35.38 11.84 1.84
N ASP A 63 -36.03 10.77 2.30
CA ASP A 63 -37.41 10.84 2.77
C ASP A 63 -37.50 11.74 4.02
N PRO A 64 -38.41 12.73 4.08
CA PRO A 64 -38.54 13.64 5.22
C PRO A 64 -38.70 12.95 6.58
N ARG A 65 -39.30 11.74 6.59
CA ARG A 65 -39.46 10.94 7.81
C ARG A 65 -38.12 10.49 8.43
N VAL A 66 -37.08 10.36 7.61
CA VAL A 66 -35.72 10.04 8.11
C VAL A 66 -35.20 11.20 8.94
N ALA A 67 -35.28 12.43 8.44
CA ALA A 67 -34.81 13.61 9.18
C ALA A 67 -35.63 13.84 10.45
N GLU A 68 -36.95 13.62 10.43
CA GLU A 68 -37.80 13.68 11.60
C GLU A 68 -37.38 12.60 12.65
N GLY A 69 -37.20 11.36 12.21
CA GLY A 69 -36.77 10.26 13.07
C GLY A 69 -35.43 10.55 13.77
N VAL A 70 -34.45 11.05 13.00
CA VAL A 70 -33.15 11.46 13.54
C VAL A 70 -33.31 12.54 14.64
N ALA A 71 -34.13 13.57 14.39
CA ALA A 71 -34.36 14.65 15.34
C ALA A 71 -35.04 14.13 16.64
N ARG A 72 -36.06 13.26 16.51
CA ARG A 72 -36.73 12.64 17.66
C ARG A 72 -35.80 11.74 18.46
N TYR A 73 -34.97 10.95 17.77
CA TYR A 73 -33.96 10.12 18.40
C TYR A 73 -32.93 10.94 19.19
N GLN A 74 -32.41 12.01 18.62
CA GLN A 74 -31.44 12.87 19.29
C GLN A 74 -32.01 13.53 20.54
N GLU A 75 -33.28 13.94 20.51
CA GLU A 75 -33.97 14.49 21.67
C GLU A 75 -34.15 13.43 22.76
N ALA A 76 -34.66 12.25 22.41
CA ALA A 76 -34.83 11.15 23.36
C ALA A 76 -33.49 10.69 23.95
N PHE A 77 -32.42 10.64 23.14
CA PHE A 77 -31.08 10.30 23.59
C PHE A 77 -30.56 11.31 24.62
N ARG A 78 -30.70 12.60 24.33
CA ARG A 78 -30.25 13.70 25.21
C ARG A 78 -30.94 13.70 26.55
N THR A 79 -32.23 13.40 26.57
CA THR A 79 -33.06 13.45 27.80
C THR A 79 -33.01 12.18 28.65
N ALA A 80 -32.88 11.00 28.02
CA ALA A 80 -32.97 9.72 28.69
C ALA A 80 -31.65 8.98 28.85
N VAL A 81 -30.70 9.17 27.92
CA VAL A 81 -29.43 8.39 27.89
C VAL A 81 -28.29 9.17 28.51
N LEU A 82 -28.06 10.41 28.07
CA LEU A 82 -26.92 11.21 28.53
C LEU A 82 -26.84 11.36 30.05
N PRO A 83 -27.93 11.62 30.81
CA PRO A 83 -27.85 11.73 32.27
C PRO A 83 -27.37 10.47 33.00
N ARG A 84 -27.38 9.32 32.29
CA ARG A 84 -27.00 8.02 32.82
C ARG A 84 -25.79 7.43 32.11
N ALA A 85 -25.02 8.24 31.36
CA ALA A 85 -23.92 7.79 30.55
C ALA A 85 -22.84 7.02 31.33
N ALA A 86 -22.54 7.44 32.55
CA ALA A 86 -21.57 6.75 33.40
C ALA A 86 -21.97 5.30 33.75
N GLU A 87 -23.27 5.00 33.80
CA GLU A 87 -23.80 3.64 34.07
C GLU A 87 -23.66 2.71 32.83
N LEU A 88 -23.38 3.28 31.66
CA LEU A 88 -23.23 2.54 30.40
C LEU A 88 -21.79 2.15 30.11
N VAL A 89 -20.82 2.63 30.89
CA VAL A 89 -19.40 2.27 30.68
C VAL A 89 -19.20 0.79 30.96
N PHE A 90 -18.63 0.04 30.04
CA PHE A 90 -18.34 -1.38 30.28
C PHE A 90 -17.33 -1.57 31.42
N PRO A 91 -17.43 -2.66 32.18
CA PRO A 91 -16.47 -2.98 33.24
C PRO A 91 -15.03 -2.98 32.73
N GLY A 92 -14.12 -2.37 33.48
CA GLY A 92 -12.69 -2.33 33.18
C GLY A 92 -12.27 -1.27 32.13
N VAL A 93 -13.22 -0.55 31.49
CA VAL A 93 -12.92 0.43 30.46
C VAL A 93 -12.16 1.64 31.04
N ALA A 94 -12.67 2.24 32.11
CA ALA A 94 -12.04 3.45 32.66
C ALA A 94 -10.62 3.18 33.16
N GLU A 95 -10.41 2.09 33.89
CA GLU A 95 -9.12 1.65 34.41
C GLU A 95 -8.17 1.26 33.26
N GLY A 96 -8.69 0.54 32.26
CA GLY A 96 -7.92 0.09 31.11
C GLY A 96 -7.46 1.24 30.22
N LEU A 97 -8.30 2.24 29.93
CA LEU A 97 -7.92 3.46 29.20
C LEU A 97 -6.84 4.24 29.97
N ALA A 98 -6.95 4.34 31.29
CA ALA A 98 -5.92 4.96 32.13
C ALA A 98 -4.58 4.19 32.05
N GLU A 99 -4.62 2.86 32.04
CA GLU A 99 -3.41 2.02 31.88
C GLU A 99 -2.77 2.24 30.53
N LEU A 100 -3.53 2.18 29.42
CA LEU A 100 -3.00 2.40 28.07
C LEU A 100 -2.31 3.77 27.95
N ARG A 101 -2.90 4.83 28.54
CA ARG A 101 -2.28 6.16 28.60
C ARG A 101 -0.97 6.16 29.40
N ARG A 102 -0.92 5.47 30.55
CA ARG A 102 0.32 5.32 31.34
C ARG A 102 1.40 4.59 30.55
N GLN A 103 1.02 3.67 29.69
CA GLN A 103 1.91 2.99 28.74
C GLN A 103 2.37 3.90 27.58
N GLY A 104 1.86 5.15 27.50
CA GLY A 104 2.19 6.11 26.44
C GLY A 104 1.53 5.76 25.09
N ILE A 105 0.37 5.09 25.12
CA ILE A 105 -0.46 4.83 23.94
C ILE A 105 -1.45 5.99 23.80
N THR A 106 -1.48 6.62 22.65
CA THR A 106 -2.47 7.65 22.30
C THR A 106 -3.80 6.97 22.02
N LEU A 107 -4.88 7.50 22.58
CA LEU A 107 -6.22 6.95 22.43
C LEU A 107 -7.03 7.81 21.48
N ALA A 108 -7.76 7.16 20.58
CA ALA A 108 -8.66 7.78 19.63
C ALA A 108 -9.99 7.03 19.54
N VAL A 109 -11.04 7.71 19.09
CA VAL A 109 -12.36 7.12 18.84
C VAL A 109 -12.72 7.27 17.38
N ALA A 110 -13.19 6.17 16.77
CA ALA A 110 -13.82 6.14 15.45
C ALA A 110 -15.23 5.55 15.60
N THR A 111 -16.28 6.36 15.46
CA THR A 111 -17.64 5.94 15.70
C THR A 111 -18.60 6.28 14.57
N SER A 112 -19.66 5.48 14.40
CA SER A 112 -20.77 5.78 13.49
C SER A 112 -21.77 6.80 14.05
N LYS A 113 -21.57 7.23 15.30
CA LYS A 113 -22.32 8.32 15.91
C LYS A 113 -21.80 9.66 15.39
N VAL A 114 -22.67 10.68 15.23
CA VAL A 114 -22.23 12.04 14.90
C VAL A 114 -21.34 12.61 16.01
N HIS A 115 -20.34 13.39 15.62
CA HIS A 115 -19.28 13.92 16.48
C HIS A 115 -19.82 14.53 17.77
N ALA A 116 -20.74 15.48 17.66
CA ALA A 116 -21.31 16.18 18.82
C ALA A 116 -22.00 15.22 19.82
N SER A 117 -22.67 14.15 19.33
CA SER A 117 -23.31 13.16 20.20
C SER A 117 -22.32 12.24 20.88
N ALA A 118 -21.24 11.87 20.18
CA ALA A 118 -20.15 11.07 20.74
C ALA A 118 -19.38 11.84 21.81
N ASP A 119 -19.04 13.09 21.53
CA ASP A 119 -18.37 13.99 22.47
C ASP A 119 -19.18 14.21 23.75
N ALA A 120 -20.48 14.48 23.62
CA ALA A 120 -21.39 14.65 24.75
C ALA A 120 -21.52 13.35 25.60
N LEU A 121 -21.60 12.17 24.94
CA LEU A 121 -21.69 10.89 25.62
C LEU A 121 -20.41 10.58 26.40
N LEU A 122 -19.25 10.72 25.78
CA LEU A 122 -17.94 10.55 26.42
C LEU A 122 -17.73 11.55 27.56
N GLY A 123 -18.14 12.81 27.39
CA GLY A 123 -18.08 13.83 28.43
C GLY A 123 -18.95 13.48 29.64
N ALA A 124 -20.22 13.08 29.43
CA ALA A 124 -21.12 12.65 30.46
C ALA A 124 -20.68 11.36 31.18
N ALA A 125 -19.96 10.50 30.48
CA ALA A 125 -19.34 9.29 31.04
C ALA A 125 -18.01 9.54 31.77
N GLY A 126 -17.44 10.76 31.71
CA GLY A 126 -16.13 11.10 32.28
C GLY A 126 -14.93 10.52 31.52
N LEU A 127 -15.12 10.08 30.28
CA LEU A 127 -14.09 9.44 29.46
C LEU A 127 -13.49 10.34 28.39
N ARG A 128 -14.08 11.51 28.11
CA ARG A 128 -13.68 12.36 26.98
C ARG A 128 -12.20 12.76 27.01
N ASP A 129 -11.67 13.11 28.17
CA ASP A 129 -10.27 13.53 28.35
C ASP A 129 -9.26 12.39 28.18
N CYS A 130 -9.74 11.17 28.03
CA CYS A 130 -8.86 10.05 27.69
C CYS A 130 -8.43 10.07 26.23
N PHE A 131 -9.21 10.68 25.33
CA PHE A 131 -9.04 10.59 23.88
C PHE A 131 -8.49 11.87 23.28
N THR A 132 -7.39 11.72 22.54
CA THR A 132 -6.73 12.82 21.81
C THR A 132 -7.50 13.16 20.53
N VAL A 133 -8.05 12.16 19.85
CA VAL A 133 -8.78 12.31 18.59
C VAL A 133 -10.13 11.61 18.69
N LEU A 134 -11.17 12.30 18.23
CA LEU A 134 -12.51 11.77 18.03
C LEU A 134 -12.90 12.00 16.57
N VAL A 135 -13.35 10.95 15.89
CA VAL A 135 -13.89 10.99 14.53
C VAL A 135 -15.29 10.39 14.55
N GLY A 136 -16.29 11.22 14.30
CA GLY A 136 -17.70 10.84 14.17
C GLY A 136 -18.08 10.58 12.71
N ALA A 137 -19.33 10.16 12.50
CA ALA A 137 -19.85 9.88 11.15
C ALA A 137 -19.91 11.13 10.26
N ASP A 138 -20.07 12.31 10.84
CA ASP A 138 -20.13 13.61 10.16
C ASP A 138 -18.75 14.26 9.95
N ASP A 139 -17.67 13.67 10.48
CA ASP A 139 -16.29 14.09 10.22
C ASP A 139 -15.72 13.47 8.93
N VAL A 140 -16.44 12.55 8.28
CA VAL A 140 -16.00 11.81 7.10
C VAL A 140 -17.08 11.81 6.00
N THR A 141 -16.63 11.69 4.77
CA THR A 141 -17.56 11.57 3.62
C THR A 141 -18.13 10.17 3.52
N HIS A 142 -17.32 9.17 3.83
CA HIS A 142 -17.68 7.77 3.76
C HIS A 142 -17.54 7.11 5.14
N PRO A 143 -18.65 6.78 5.81
CA PRO A 143 -18.62 6.14 7.12
C PRO A 143 -18.13 4.68 7.04
N LYS A 144 -17.84 4.08 8.21
CA LYS A 144 -17.51 2.65 8.33
C LYS A 144 -18.52 1.78 7.55
N PRO A 145 -18.04 0.78 6.80
CA PRO A 145 -16.71 0.14 6.80
C PRO A 145 -15.63 0.81 5.91
N HIS A 146 -15.90 1.98 5.32
CA HIS A 146 -14.90 2.71 4.55
C HIS A 146 -13.71 3.13 5.44
N PRO A 147 -12.45 3.11 4.95
CA PRO A 147 -11.25 3.36 5.76
C PRO A 147 -11.08 4.80 6.23
N GLU A 148 -11.86 5.74 5.73
CA GLU A 148 -11.67 7.19 5.90
C GLU A 148 -11.54 7.62 7.36
N SER A 149 -12.35 7.09 8.28
CA SER A 149 -12.26 7.42 9.71
C SER A 149 -10.95 6.93 10.34
N GLY A 150 -10.49 5.72 9.99
CA GLY A 150 -9.20 5.20 10.41
C GLY A 150 -8.04 6.04 9.88
N LEU A 151 -8.02 6.31 8.59
CA LEU A 151 -6.99 7.12 7.92
C LEU A 151 -6.94 8.57 8.46
N THR A 152 -8.10 9.17 8.75
CA THR A 152 -8.19 10.49 9.38
C THR A 152 -7.53 10.50 10.77
N ILE A 153 -7.76 9.45 11.58
CA ILE A 153 -7.11 9.32 12.89
C ILE A 153 -5.60 9.14 12.75
N LEU A 154 -5.14 8.29 11.82
CA LEU A 154 -3.71 8.12 11.57
C LEU A 154 -3.04 9.45 11.21
N THR A 155 -3.67 10.22 10.33
CA THR A 155 -3.18 11.54 9.92
C THR A 155 -3.12 12.51 11.09
N ARG A 156 -4.20 12.62 11.88
CA ARG A 156 -4.27 13.52 13.05
C ARG A 156 -3.28 13.14 14.15
N CYS A 157 -2.96 11.85 14.28
CA CYS A 157 -1.98 11.32 15.23
C CYS A 157 -0.55 11.29 14.69
N ALA A 158 -0.31 11.69 13.44
CA ALA A 158 0.99 11.63 12.75
C ALA A 158 1.65 10.24 12.89
N THR A 159 0.90 9.16 12.57
CA THR A 159 1.34 7.77 12.72
C THR A 159 0.93 6.92 11.53
N GLY A 160 1.64 5.82 11.30
CA GLY A 160 1.29 4.83 10.29
C GLY A 160 0.34 3.75 10.81
N PRO A 161 -0.33 3.01 9.90
CA PRO A 161 -1.30 1.98 10.25
C PRO A 161 -0.70 0.84 11.08
N GLU A 162 0.58 0.53 10.88
CA GLU A 162 1.34 -0.49 11.58
C GLU A 162 1.50 -0.18 13.09
N ARG A 163 1.33 1.07 13.49
CA ARG A 163 1.39 1.56 14.87
C ARG A 163 0.03 1.84 15.48
N ALA A 164 -1.01 1.42 14.79
CA ALA A 164 -2.37 1.55 15.24
C ALA A 164 -3.03 0.18 15.39
N VAL A 165 -3.99 0.11 16.29
CA VAL A 165 -4.88 -1.04 16.47
C VAL A 165 -6.29 -0.52 16.65
N MET A 166 -7.24 -1.03 15.86
CA MET A 166 -8.67 -0.75 16.03
C MET A 166 -9.29 -1.78 16.95
N VAL A 167 -10.11 -1.34 17.89
CA VAL A 167 -10.91 -2.18 18.78
C VAL A 167 -12.38 -1.92 18.50
N GLY A 168 -13.14 -2.95 18.15
CA GLY A 168 -14.56 -2.82 17.83
C GLY A 168 -15.34 -4.12 18.04
N ASP A 169 -16.66 -4.00 18.08
CA ASP A 169 -17.58 -5.11 18.32
C ASP A 169 -18.44 -5.45 17.10
N THR A 170 -18.22 -4.74 15.98
CA THR A 170 -18.94 -5.01 14.72
C THR A 170 -17.97 -5.30 13.55
N HIS A 171 -18.49 -6.01 12.55
CA HIS A 171 -17.72 -6.23 11.31
C HIS A 171 -17.39 -4.91 10.60
N HIS A 172 -18.19 -3.85 10.77
CA HIS A 172 -17.91 -2.54 10.18
C HIS A 172 -16.61 -1.93 10.71
N ASP A 173 -16.30 -2.11 12.00
CA ASP A 173 -15.05 -1.67 12.62
C ASP A 173 -13.85 -2.41 12.07
N LEU A 174 -13.99 -3.74 11.99
CA LEU A 174 -12.91 -4.63 11.55
C LEU A 174 -12.60 -4.46 10.07
N LEU A 175 -13.63 -4.30 9.24
CA LEU A 175 -13.46 -4.03 7.81
C LEU A 175 -12.87 -2.63 7.56
N MET A 176 -13.30 -1.61 8.31
CA MET A 176 -12.70 -0.28 8.25
C MET A 176 -11.22 -0.32 8.61
N ALA A 177 -10.87 -1.00 9.71
CA ALA A 177 -9.49 -1.17 10.12
C ALA A 177 -8.65 -1.87 9.05
N ARG A 178 -9.17 -2.97 8.51
CA ARG A 178 -8.54 -3.72 7.43
C ARG A 178 -8.30 -2.87 6.18
N ALA A 179 -9.33 -2.14 5.76
CA ALA A 179 -9.24 -1.26 4.60
C ALA A 179 -8.27 -0.08 4.80
N ALA A 180 -8.06 0.34 6.05
CA ALA A 180 -7.06 1.34 6.44
C ALA A 180 -5.67 0.75 6.71
N GLY A 181 -5.46 -0.58 6.53
CA GLY A 181 -4.21 -1.27 6.86
C GLY A 181 -3.93 -1.37 8.36
N ILE A 182 -4.94 -1.14 9.21
CA ILE A 182 -4.84 -1.14 10.68
C ILE A 182 -5.20 -2.53 11.19
N ARG A 183 -4.38 -3.10 12.09
CA ARG A 183 -4.73 -4.33 12.81
C ARG A 183 -5.96 -4.12 13.69
N SER A 184 -6.77 -5.17 13.89
CA SER A 184 -7.99 -5.05 14.67
C SER A 184 -8.12 -6.10 15.77
N VAL A 185 -8.76 -5.70 16.87
CA VAL A 185 -9.18 -6.56 17.96
C VAL A 185 -10.70 -6.52 18.01
N ALA A 186 -11.33 -7.67 17.92
CA ALA A 186 -12.77 -7.79 18.09
C ALA A 186 -13.12 -8.03 19.57
N VAL A 187 -14.20 -7.43 20.05
CA VAL A 187 -14.73 -7.68 21.39
C VAL A 187 -16.08 -8.39 21.32
N THR A 188 -16.28 -9.44 22.14
CA THR A 188 -17.47 -10.29 22.08
C THR A 188 -18.61 -9.86 23.01
N TYR A 189 -18.37 -8.89 23.86
CA TYR A 189 -19.37 -8.39 24.82
C TYR A 189 -20.28 -7.30 24.23
N GLY A 190 -20.08 -6.93 22.97
CA GLY A 190 -20.89 -5.94 22.24
C GLY A 190 -22.04 -6.55 21.44
N VAL A 191 -22.22 -6.07 20.18
CA VAL A 191 -23.40 -6.36 19.35
C VAL A 191 -23.28 -7.67 18.59
N HIS A 192 -22.13 -7.91 17.93
CA HIS A 192 -21.97 -9.05 17.03
C HIS A 192 -21.50 -10.32 17.76
N THR A 193 -21.93 -11.47 17.25
CA THR A 193 -21.52 -12.77 17.77
C THR A 193 -20.06 -13.05 17.48
N ARG A 194 -19.41 -13.89 18.28
CA ARG A 194 -18.02 -14.33 18.07
C ARG A 194 -17.80 -14.90 16.67
N SER A 195 -18.76 -15.66 16.12
CA SER A 195 -18.64 -16.22 14.77
C SER A 195 -18.65 -15.14 13.69
N ALA A 196 -19.54 -14.15 13.82
CA ALA A 196 -19.59 -13.02 12.89
C ALA A 196 -18.32 -12.15 12.96
N LEU A 197 -17.75 -11.97 14.15
CA LEU A 197 -16.51 -11.23 14.34
C LEU A 197 -15.29 -12.00 13.80
N ALA A 198 -15.25 -13.33 14.02
CA ALA A 198 -14.18 -14.17 13.51
C ALA A 198 -14.12 -14.15 11.97
N ALA A 199 -15.28 -14.04 11.31
CA ALA A 199 -15.40 -13.92 9.87
C ALA A 199 -14.64 -12.70 9.29
N ALA A 200 -14.52 -11.60 10.03
CA ALA A 200 -13.76 -10.44 9.62
C ALA A 200 -12.23 -10.57 9.87
N ALA A 201 -11.77 -11.74 10.34
CA ALA A 201 -10.37 -12.08 10.57
C ALA A 201 -9.59 -11.03 11.40
N PRO A 202 -10.07 -10.62 12.61
CA PRO A 202 -9.31 -9.73 13.48
C PRO A 202 -8.02 -10.42 13.97
N SER A 203 -6.99 -9.65 14.30
CA SER A 203 -5.74 -10.18 14.87
C SER A 203 -5.96 -10.85 16.24
N ARG A 204 -7.04 -10.48 16.93
CA ARG A 204 -7.43 -11.04 18.22
C ARG A 204 -8.93 -10.91 18.43
N ILE A 205 -9.53 -11.89 19.12
CA ILE A 205 -10.88 -11.78 19.70
C ILE A 205 -10.73 -11.81 21.22
N ALA A 206 -11.28 -10.80 21.91
CA ALA A 206 -11.21 -10.62 23.35
C ALA A 206 -12.61 -10.69 23.97
N ASP A 207 -12.71 -11.30 25.14
CA ASP A 207 -13.97 -11.46 25.86
C ASP A 207 -14.17 -10.43 26.99
N SER A 208 -13.11 -9.64 27.28
CA SER A 208 -13.16 -8.56 28.25
C SER A 208 -12.26 -7.39 27.82
N PHE A 209 -12.49 -6.20 28.39
CA PHE A 209 -11.64 -5.04 28.13
C PHE A 209 -10.22 -5.22 28.73
N GLU A 210 -10.07 -5.99 29.79
CA GLU A 210 -8.76 -6.35 30.35
C GLU A 210 -7.91 -7.14 29.34
N GLU A 211 -8.52 -8.08 28.63
CA GLU A 211 -7.84 -8.81 27.55
C GLU A 211 -7.43 -7.89 26.39
N VAL A 212 -8.28 -6.90 26.06
CA VAL A 212 -7.94 -5.85 25.08
C VAL A 212 -6.70 -5.08 25.53
N VAL A 213 -6.68 -4.61 26.78
CA VAL A 213 -5.53 -3.85 27.34
C VAL A 213 -4.25 -4.69 27.30
N ALA A 214 -4.31 -5.93 27.78
CA ALA A 214 -3.16 -6.84 27.79
C ALA A 214 -2.63 -7.07 26.37
N HIS A 215 -3.51 -7.23 25.40
CA HIS A 215 -3.13 -7.39 24.00
C HIS A 215 -2.52 -6.11 23.41
N LEU A 216 -3.14 -4.94 23.60
CA LEU A 216 -2.65 -3.67 23.09
C LEU A 216 -1.26 -3.30 23.65
N VAL A 217 -1.03 -3.53 24.94
CA VAL A 217 0.29 -3.29 25.56
C VAL A 217 1.37 -4.18 24.95
N LYS A 218 1.01 -5.43 24.60
CA LYS A 218 1.92 -6.37 23.93
C LYS A 218 2.17 -6.01 22.47
N GLU A 219 1.14 -5.67 21.73
CA GLU A 219 1.18 -5.43 20.28
C GLU A 219 1.67 -4.02 19.92
N LEU A 220 1.60 -3.07 20.84
CA LEU A 220 2.06 -1.70 20.70
C LEU A 220 3.26 -1.43 21.63
N PRO A 221 4.44 -2.04 21.45
CA PRO A 221 5.59 -1.92 22.34
C PRO A 221 6.17 -0.48 22.38
N ARG A 222 6.77 -0.09 23.50
CA ARG A 222 7.29 1.26 23.74
C ARG A 222 8.42 1.70 22.81
N ASP A 223 9.23 0.77 22.36
CA ASP A 223 10.36 1.06 21.47
C ASP A 223 10.03 0.69 20.03
N GLY A 224 10.20 1.69 19.17
CA GLY A 224 9.78 1.76 17.78
C GLY A 224 10.35 0.73 16.82
N ARG A 225 10.16 -0.55 17.12
CA ARG A 225 10.25 -1.58 16.09
C ARG A 225 8.86 -2.16 15.88
N VAL A 226 8.25 -1.74 14.77
CA VAL A 226 7.21 -2.54 14.13
C VAL A 226 7.82 -3.92 13.92
N ARG A 227 7.32 -4.92 14.63
CA ARG A 227 7.55 -6.28 14.23
C ARG A 227 6.53 -6.60 13.11
N THR A 228 6.86 -6.26 11.85
CA THR A 228 6.77 -7.33 10.87
C THR A 228 7.38 -8.56 11.54
N THR A 229 6.99 -9.75 11.24
CA THR A 229 7.61 -10.99 11.74
C THR A 229 9.11 -11.05 11.38
N SER A 230 9.82 -9.92 11.53
CA SER A 230 11.24 -9.75 11.36
C SER A 230 11.90 -10.50 12.50
N THR A 231 12.35 -11.68 12.16
CA THR A 231 13.20 -12.48 13.03
C THR A 231 14.61 -11.93 12.94
N GLU A 232 15.44 -12.20 13.93
CA GLU A 232 16.86 -11.86 13.89
C GLU A 232 17.52 -12.29 12.56
N VAL A 233 17.03 -13.38 11.96
CA VAL A 233 17.49 -13.88 10.66
C VAL A 233 17.18 -12.87 9.55
N VAL A 234 15.94 -12.41 9.43
CA VAL A 234 15.53 -11.46 8.37
C VAL A 234 16.27 -10.14 8.52
N ASP A 235 16.36 -9.59 9.76
CA ASP A 235 17.09 -8.35 10.03
C ASP A 235 18.58 -8.48 9.63
N ARG A 236 19.20 -9.61 9.94
CA ARG A 236 20.59 -9.89 9.58
C ARG A 236 20.77 -9.97 8.05
N LEU A 237 19.88 -10.67 7.36
CA LEU A 237 19.94 -10.81 5.90
C LEU A 237 19.75 -9.47 5.18
N LEU A 238 18.82 -8.62 5.65
CA LEU A 238 18.59 -7.29 5.08
C LEU A 238 19.73 -6.30 5.43
N ALA A 239 20.42 -6.49 6.54
CA ALA A 239 21.55 -5.67 6.95
C ALA A 239 22.87 -6.03 6.24
N ASP A 240 22.95 -7.18 5.59
CA ASP A 240 24.16 -7.63 4.89
C ASP A 240 24.50 -6.69 3.73
N SER A 241 25.72 -6.17 3.74
CA SER A 241 26.27 -5.28 2.70
C SER A 241 27.54 -5.85 2.06
N SER A 242 27.75 -7.16 2.19
CA SER A 242 28.93 -7.84 1.65
C SER A 242 28.90 -8.01 0.12
N ARG A 243 27.76 -7.71 -0.52
CA ARG A 243 27.54 -7.91 -1.94
C ARG A 243 27.28 -6.60 -2.68
N HIS A 244 27.61 -6.60 -3.98
CA HIS A 244 27.26 -5.51 -4.87
C HIS A 244 25.80 -5.63 -5.29
N ILE A 245 25.16 -4.48 -5.53
CA ILE A 245 23.72 -4.42 -5.88
C ILE A 245 23.42 -5.02 -7.26
N GLU A 246 24.41 -5.09 -8.11
CA GLU A 246 24.34 -5.68 -9.45
C GLU A 246 25.48 -6.67 -9.66
N PHE A 247 25.23 -7.67 -10.47
CA PHE A 247 26.23 -8.64 -10.95
C PHE A 247 26.16 -8.74 -12.46
N ASN A 248 27.19 -9.27 -13.07
CA ASN A 248 27.31 -9.39 -14.53
C ASN A 248 27.04 -8.05 -15.28
N GLY A 249 27.38 -6.93 -14.64
CA GLY A 249 27.31 -5.57 -15.17
C GLY A 249 25.94 -4.91 -15.25
N HIS A 250 24.83 -5.66 -15.15
CA HIS A 250 23.49 -5.09 -15.27
C HIS A 250 22.35 -5.90 -14.60
N LEU A 251 22.62 -7.11 -14.13
CA LEU A 251 21.65 -7.94 -13.44
C LEU A 251 21.56 -7.51 -11.96
N THR A 252 20.38 -7.32 -11.44
CA THR A 252 20.18 -6.89 -10.06
C THR A 252 20.26 -8.07 -9.10
N ASP A 253 20.88 -7.88 -7.94
CA ASP A 253 20.77 -8.80 -6.82
C ASP A 253 19.37 -8.68 -6.19
N HIS A 254 18.53 -9.70 -6.42
CA HIS A 254 17.14 -9.74 -5.96
C HIS A 254 16.95 -10.27 -4.54
N ILE A 255 18.01 -10.77 -3.90
CA ILE A 255 17.85 -11.55 -2.68
C ILE A 255 17.14 -10.81 -1.55
N LYS A 256 17.44 -9.53 -1.33
CA LYS A 256 16.77 -8.74 -0.29
C LYS A 256 15.28 -8.52 -0.59
N HIS A 257 14.92 -8.38 -1.86
CA HIS A 257 13.51 -8.30 -2.27
C HIS A 257 12.77 -9.60 -1.97
N ALA A 258 13.40 -10.75 -2.29
CA ALA A 258 12.82 -12.05 -1.98
C ALA A 258 12.69 -12.28 -0.47
N VAL A 259 13.70 -11.89 0.32
CA VAL A 259 13.65 -11.97 1.80
C VAL A 259 12.47 -11.17 2.36
N VAL A 260 12.25 -9.93 1.88
CA VAL A 260 11.10 -9.10 2.31
C VAL A 260 9.79 -9.78 1.94
N ALA A 261 9.66 -10.25 0.69
CA ALA A 261 8.44 -10.90 0.21
C ALA A 261 8.12 -12.18 1.01
N LEU A 262 9.10 -13.05 1.20
CA LEU A 262 8.93 -14.32 1.93
C LEU A 262 8.58 -14.07 3.41
N ALA A 263 9.23 -13.08 4.04
CA ALA A 263 8.92 -12.68 5.40
C ALA A 263 7.49 -12.10 5.53
N GLY A 264 7.07 -11.27 4.57
CA GLY A 264 5.73 -10.71 4.50
C GLY A 264 4.64 -11.77 4.27
N LEU A 265 4.96 -12.85 3.56
CA LEU A 265 4.10 -14.02 3.37
C LEU A 265 4.09 -14.98 4.57
N GLY A 266 4.85 -14.69 5.63
CA GLY A 266 4.89 -15.52 6.84
C GLY A 266 5.68 -16.83 6.71
N VAL A 267 6.58 -16.91 5.74
CA VAL A 267 7.44 -18.08 5.52
C VAL A 267 8.40 -18.26 6.72
N ASP A 268 8.63 -19.52 7.11
CA ASP A 268 9.53 -19.84 8.22
C ASP A 268 10.94 -19.25 7.99
N PRO A 269 11.53 -18.58 8.98
CA PRO A 269 12.83 -17.92 8.84
C PRO A 269 13.98 -18.82 8.41
N ARG A 270 13.96 -20.10 8.78
CA ARG A 270 14.96 -21.07 8.31
C ARG A 270 14.85 -21.31 6.82
N ARG A 271 13.60 -21.38 6.31
CA ARG A 271 13.35 -21.53 4.88
C ARG A 271 13.76 -20.27 4.10
N ILE A 272 13.56 -19.08 4.68
CA ILE A 272 14.09 -17.82 4.12
C ILE A 272 15.61 -17.83 4.02
N GLU A 273 16.30 -18.32 5.07
CA GLU A 273 17.75 -18.44 5.08
C GLU A 273 18.26 -19.46 4.05
N GLU A 274 17.61 -20.62 3.95
CA GLU A 274 17.91 -21.63 2.91
C GLU A 274 17.74 -21.06 1.49
N TYR A 275 16.65 -20.32 1.26
CA TYR A 275 16.39 -19.65 -0.03
C TYR A 275 17.49 -18.61 -0.33
N HIS A 276 17.84 -17.79 0.66
CA HIS A 276 18.93 -16.82 0.55
C HIS A 276 20.25 -17.49 0.18
N ASP A 277 20.66 -18.54 0.89
CA ASP A 277 21.94 -19.19 0.67
C ASP A 277 22.01 -19.91 -0.69
N ALA A 278 20.90 -20.50 -1.12
CA ALA A 278 20.79 -21.09 -2.44
C ALA A 278 20.96 -20.03 -3.55
N TYR A 279 20.24 -18.90 -3.44
CA TYR A 279 20.34 -17.80 -4.40
C TYR A 279 21.75 -17.19 -4.46
N VAL A 280 22.38 -16.95 -3.32
CA VAL A 280 23.73 -16.37 -3.26
C VAL A 280 24.77 -17.30 -3.87
N SER A 281 24.60 -18.61 -3.70
CA SER A 281 25.51 -19.60 -4.26
C SER A 281 25.44 -19.68 -5.78
N LEU A 282 24.22 -19.56 -6.33
CA LEU A 282 23.96 -19.55 -7.77
C LEU A 282 22.59 -18.92 -8.03
N THR A 283 22.56 -17.78 -8.71
CA THR A 283 21.32 -17.12 -9.10
C THR A 283 20.58 -17.94 -10.16
N SER A 284 19.31 -17.64 -10.31
CA SER A 284 18.46 -18.22 -11.35
C SER A 284 18.98 -17.98 -12.79
N TYR A 285 19.86 -17.02 -12.98
CA TYR A 285 20.53 -16.74 -14.27
C TYR A 285 21.82 -17.54 -14.47
N GLY A 286 22.23 -18.37 -13.51
CA GLY A 286 23.46 -19.17 -13.62
C GLY A 286 24.75 -18.45 -13.26
N PHE A 287 24.64 -17.22 -12.71
CA PHE A 287 25.77 -16.43 -12.22
C PHE A 287 25.80 -16.39 -10.69
N ARG A 288 26.98 -16.16 -10.14
CA ARG A 288 27.09 -15.83 -8.71
C ARG A 288 26.88 -14.32 -8.52
N VAL A 289 26.35 -13.93 -7.37
CA VAL A 289 26.32 -12.52 -6.97
C VAL A 289 27.75 -12.03 -6.71
N GLU A 290 28.00 -10.76 -7.04
CA GLU A 290 29.33 -10.18 -6.90
C GLU A 290 29.57 -9.64 -5.48
N PRO A 291 30.81 -9.67 -4.98
CA PRO A 291 31.16 -9.06 -3.71
C PRO A 291 31.06 -7.53 -3.81
N ALA A 292 30.84 -6.88 -2.65
CA ALA A 292 30.85 -5.43 -2.56
C ALA A 292 32.17 -4.85 -3.07
N ARG A 293 32.07 -3.80 -3.87
CA ARG A 293 33.24 -3.10 -4.42
C ARG A 293 33.58 -1.89 -3.55
N PRO A 294 34.88 -1.57 -3.31
CA PRO A 294 35.24 -0.38 -2.56
C PRO A 294 34.82 0.88 -3.30
N ALA A 295 34.51 1.95 -2.55
CA ALA A 295 34.26 3.26 -3.14
C ALA A 295 35.50 3.78 -3.87
N ARG A 296 35.32 4.22 -5.12
CA ARG A 296 36.41 4.77 -5.95
C ARG A 296 36.61 6.27 -5.77
N ARG A 297 35.64 6.95 -5.15
CA ARG A 297 35.65 8.40 -4.86
C ARG A 297 34.82 8.73 -3.64
N THR A 298 34.95 9.94 -3.13
CA THR A 298 34.04 10.51 -2.15
C THR A 298 32.98 11.31 -2.90
N ILE A 299 31.72 11.13 -2.51
CA ILE A 299 30.56 11.93 -2.97
C ILE A 299 30.16 12.86 -1.82
N ASP A 300 29.88 14.12 -2.12
CA ASP A 300 29.45 15.16 -1.19
C ASP A 300 28.18 15.89 -1.69
N ASP A 301 27.73 16.91 -0.96
CA ASP A 301 26.52 17.67 -1.27
C ASP A 301 26.60 18.45 -2.57
N ASP A 302 27.79 18.84 -2.98
CA ASP A 302 28.00 19.64 -4.19
C ASP A 302 28.03 18.79 -5.45
N THR A 303 28.38 17.50 -5.31
CA THR A 303 28.68 16.64 -6.45
C THR A 303 27.67 15.52 -6.70
N TRP A 304 26.85 15.13 -5.69
CA TRP A 304 26.02 13.94 -5.79
C TRP A 304 24.98 13.99 -6.92
N LEU A 305 24.43 15.17 -7.24
CA LEU A 305 23.46 15.34 -8.33
C LEU A 305 24.11 15.20 -9.71
N ASP A 306 25.35 15.70 -9.88
CA ASP A 306 26.08 15.64 -11.14
C ASP A 306 26.55 14.23 -11.50
N LEU A 307 26.54 13.32 -10.53
CA LEU A 307 26.98 11.95 -10.67
C LEU A 307 25.81 10.97 -10.88
N LEU A 308 24.55 11.44 -10.92
CA LEU A 308 23.37 10.60 -11.12
C LEU A 308 23.50 9.79 -12.43
N GLY A 309 23.18 8.50 -12.36
CA GLY A 309 23.23 7.57 -13.48
C GLY A 309 24.63 7.09 -13.87
N ARG A 310 25.68 7.50 -13.15
CA ARG A 310 27.04 6.97 -13.33
C ARG A 310 27.16 5.64 -12.58
N ARG A 311 27.09 4.55 -13.31
CA ARG A 311 27.00 3.18 -12.78
C ARG A 311 28.30 2.62 -12.14
N THR A 312 29.26 3.48 -11.80
CA THR A 312 30.55 3.09 -11.20
C THR A 312 30.67 3.39 -9.71
N ASP A 313 29.70 4.09 -9.13
CA ASP A 313 29.88 4.73 -7.82
C ASP A 313 28.85 4.28 -6.76
N PHE A 314 28.31 3.05 -6.85
CA PHE A 314 27.27 2.54 -5.92
C PHE A 314 27.73 2.64 -4.43
N THR A 315 28.91 2.12 -4.12
CA THR A 315 29.42 2.15 -2.73
C THR A 315 29.68 3.57 -2.25
N ALA A 316 30.16 4.47 -3.13
CA ALA A 316 30.35 5.88 -2.78
C ALA A 316 29.01 6.58 -2.45
N TYR A 317 27.93 6.24 -3.17
CA TYR A 317 26.57 6.70 -2.83
C TYR A 317 26.07 6.08 -1.51
N CYS A 318 26.34 4.81 -1.24
CA CYS A 318 26.02 4.20 0.07
C CYS A 318 26.71 4.96 1.21
N ASP A 319 28.00 5.28 1.07
CA ASP A 319 28.76 6.04 2.06
C ASP A 319 28.24 7.47 2.23
N PHE A 320 27.81 8.10 1.12
CA PHE A 320 27.20 9.43 1.14
C PHE A 320 25.88 9.43 1.92
N PHE A 321 24.93 8.55 1.57
CA PHE A 321 23.63 8.51 2.22
C PHE A 321 23.71 8.01 3.66
N ASP A 322 24.62 7.09 4.00
CA ASP A 322 24.85 6.64 5.37
C ASP A 322 25.39 7.79 6.26
N ARG A 323 26.30 8.61 5.74
CA ARG A 323 26.78 9.81 6.43
C ARG A 323 25.67 10.83 6.61
N ARG A 324 24.91 11.13 5.57
CA ARG A 324 23.79 12.08 5.63
C ARG A 324 22.70 11.64 6.61
N GLU A 325 22.43 10.33 6.65
CA GLU A 325 21.45 9.78 7.59
C GLU A 325 21.91 9.92 9.03
N ARG A 326 23.18 9.69 9.33
CA ARG A 326 23.72 9.92 10.67
C ARG A 326 23.68 11.38 11.11
N GLU A 327 23.84 12.31 10.18
CA GLU A 327 23.82 13.75 10.44
C GLU A 327 22.38 14.29 10.60
N LEU A 328 21.44 13.87 9.80
CA LEU A 328 20.12 14.48 9.66
C LEU A 328 18.97 13.59 10.14
N GLY A 329 19.19 12.28 10.22
CA GLY A 329 18.15 11.28 10.37
C GLY A 329 17.48 10.93 9.06
N LEU A 330 16.99 9.67 8.96
CA LEU A 330 16.41 9.11 7.73
C LEU A 330 15.24 9.93 7.16
N PRO A 331 14.27 10.40 7.98
CA PRO A 331 13.15 11.19 7.43
C PRO A 331 13.59 12.46 6.70
N GLU A 332 14.61 13.14 7.21
CA GLU A 332 15.12 14.37 6.60
C GLU A 332 15.93 14.09 5.33
N VAL A 333 16.69 13.00 5.29
CA VAL A 333 17.37 12.54 4.07
C VAL A 333 16.36 12.23 2.98
N LEU A 334 15.31 11.46 3.29
CA LEU A 334 14.24 11.15 2.35
C LEU A 334 13.57 12.43 1.84
N ARG A 335 13.18 13.32 2.72
CA ARG A 335 12.55 14.59 2.37
C ARG A 335 13.40 15.44 1.40
N ARG A 336 14.72 15.48 1.59
CA ARG A 336 15.63 16.29 0.74
C ARG A 336 16.00 15.60 -0.56
N CYS A 337 16.23 14.29 -0.54
CA CYS A 337 16.85 13.60 -1.68
C CYS A 337 15.83 12.96 -2.63
N LEU A 338 14.69 12.45 -2.11
CA LEU A 338 13.68 11.80 -2.93
C LEU A 338 13.16 12.64 -4.10
N PRO A 339 12.88 13.95 -3.94
CA PRO A 339 12.43 14.77 -5.07
C PRO A 339 13.38 14.80 -6.27
N HIS A 340 14.67 14.64 -6.04
CA HIS A 340 15.68 14.59 -7.10
C HIS A 340 15.85 13.18 -7.68
N LEU A 341 15.55 12.15 -6.89
CA LEU A 341 15.71 10.75 -7.28
C LEU A 341 14.47 10.18 -7.97
N LEU A 342 13.28 10.64 -7.60
CA LEU A 342 12.00 10.17 -8.13
C LEU A 342 11.91 10.14 -9.66
N PRO A 343 12.36 11.16 -10.41
CA PRO A 343 12.36 11.09 -11.87
C PRO A 343 13.13 9.89 -12.43
N GLY A 344 14.08 9.34 -11.66
CA GLY A 344 14.91 8.19 -12.02
C GLY A 344 14.30 6.81 -11.73
N TRP A 345 13.04 6.73 -11.33
CA TRP A 345 12.40 5.50 -10.84
C TRP A 345 12.39 4.35 -11.87
N VAL A 346 12.45 4.65 -13.16
CA VAL A 346 12.48 3.65 -14.24
C VAL A 346 13.87 3.04 -14.47
N GLY A 347 14.91 3.61 -13.85
CA GLY A 347 16.28 3.17 -14.01
C GLY A 347 16.49 1.71 -13.61
N ALA A 348 17.47 1.04 -14.22
CA ALA A 348 17.79 -0.37 -13.98
C ALA A 348 16.54 -1.27 -13.93
N LEU A 349 15.61 -1.09 -14.88
CA LEU A 349 14.32 -1.82 -14.93
C LEU A 349 13.51 -1.70 -13.64
N THR A 350 13.41 -0.52 -13.07
CA THR A 350 12.68 -0.21 -11.82
C THR A 350 13.26 -0.81 -10.52
N HIS A 351 14.32 -1.60 -10.59
CA HIS A 351 14.89 -2.28 -9.42
C HIS A 351 15.32 -1.34 -8.29
N PRO A 352 15.92 -0.15 -8.55
CA PRO A 352 16.23 0.80 -7.48
C PRO A 352 15.01 1.23 -6.70
N THR A 353 13.90 1.45 -7.39
CA THR A 353 12.60 1.80 -6.80
C THR A 353 12.05 0.67 -5.97
N ILE A 354 12.08 -0.56 -6.51
CA ILE A 354 11.68 -1.76 -5.78
C ILE A 354 12.52 -1.89 -4.51
N HIS A 355 13.85 -1.73 -4.61
CA HIS A 355 14.76 -1.83 -3.47
C HIS A 355 14.43 -0.81 -2.37
N LEU A 356 14.26 0.46 -2.73
CA LEU A 356 13.94 1.50 -1.77
C LEU A 356 12.56 1.33 -1.13
N GLY A 357 11.52 1.12 -1.94
CA GLY A 357 10.16 1.02 -1.43
C GLY A 357 9.98 -0.20 -0.52
N TRP A 358 10.56 -1.32 -0.87
CA TRP A 358 10.52 -2.54 -0.06
C TRP A 358 11.39 -2.45 1.20
N ALA A 359 12.46 -1.65 1.16
CA ALA A 359 13.23 -1.31 2.34
C ALA A 359 12.44 -0.46 3.34
N LEU A 360 11.64 0.49 2.82
CA LEU A 360 10.74 1.32 3.63
C LEU A 360 9.61 0.49 4.24
N ASP A 361 9.02 -0.42 3.46
CA ASP A 361 8.02 -1.40 3.92
C ASP A 361 8.56 -2.28 5.06
N ALA A 362 9.73 -2.87 4.85
CA ALA A 362 10.40 -3.71 5.85
C ALA A 362 11.01 -2.93 7.04
N GLY A 363 11.04 -1.59 6.98
CA GLY A 363 11.69 -0.76 8.00
C GLY A 363 13.20 -0.98 8.12
N SER A 364 13.86 -1.48 7.05
CA SER A 364 15.29 -1.79 7.06
C SER A 364 16.15 -0.58 6.75
N ARG A 365 16.83 -0.04 7.77
CA ARG A 365 17.74 1.12 7.62
C ARG A 365 18.81 0.90 6.54
N ARG A 366 19.50 -0.24 6.60
CA ARG A 366 20.61 -0.51 5.67
C ARG A 366 20.11 -0.62 4.23
N MET A 367 19.06 -1.40 4.02
CA MET A 367 18.45 -1.55 2.70
C MET A 367 17.90 -0.22 2.16
N THR A 368 17.39 0.68 3.03
CA THR A 368 16.95 2.03 2.60
C THR A 368 18.10 2.87 2.07
N ILE A 369 19.27 2.83 2.74
CA ILE A 369 20.48 3.53 2.25
C ILE A 369 20.94 2.96 0.91
N GLU A 370 20.92 1.65 0.75
CA GLU A 370 21.24 0.98 -0.52
C GLU A 370 20.24 1.35 -1.61
N GLY A 371 18.94 1.46 -1.28
CA GLY A 371 17.90 1.87 -2.22
C GLY A 371 18.08 3.31 -2.71
N LEU A 372 18.39 4.25 -1.83
CA LEU A 372 18.75 5.62 -2.21
C LEU A 372 19.99 5.66 -3.11
N ALA A 373 21.02 4.90 -2.72
CA ALA A 373 22.25 4.78 -3.49
C ALA A 373 21.98 4.16 -4.88
N TYR A 374 21.12 3.17 -4.96
CA TYR A 374 20.80 2.50 -6.20
C TYR A 374 19.96 3.39 -7.13
N LEU A 375 19.01 4.19 -6.59
CA LEU A 375 18.30 5.21 -7.38
C LEU A 375 19.25 6.26 -7.97
N ALA A 376 20.27 6.67 -7.21
CA ALA A 376 21.29 7.59 -7.73
C ALA A 376 22.20 6.93 -8.76
N PHE A 377 22.68 5.71 -8.50
CA PHE A 377 23.56 4.94 -9.36
C PHE A 377 22.91 4.54 -10.68
N GLY A 378 21.68 4.05 -10.65
CA GLY A 378 20.93 3.57 -11.80
C GLY A 378 20.03 4.63 -12.45
N HIS A 379 20.16 5.90 -12.10
CA HIS A 379 19.23 6.95 -12.48
C HIS A 379 19.03 7.08 -14.00
N VAL A 380 17.79 6.97 -14.45
CA VAL A 380 17.32 7.24 -15.81
C VAL A 380 16.06 8.08 -15.70
N SER A 381 16.14 9.37 -16.02
CA SER A 381 14.99 10.26 -15.86
C SER A 381 13.82 9.88 -16.77
N CYS A 382 12.61 9.79 -16.23
CA CYS A 382 11.38 9.72 -17.00
C CYS A 382 10.88 11.10 -17.47
N HIS A 383 11.61 12.17 -17.15
CA HIS A 383 11.32 13.55 -17.55
C HIS A 383 9.89 14.01 -17.26
N PRO A 384 9.42 13.93 -15.99
CA PRO A 384 8.07 14.33 -15.64
C PRO A 384 7.80 15.84 -15.80
N GLU A 385 8.87 16.65 -15.91
CA GLU A 385 8.81 18.09 -16.15
C GLU A 385 8.40 18.46 -17.58
N ARG A 386 8.52 17.54 -18.53
CA ARG A 386 8.12 17.81 -19.92
C ARG A 386 6.61 17.96 -20.00
N THR A 387 6.19 18.99 -20.72
CA THR A 387 4.78 19.25 -21.02
C THR A 387 4.60 19.36 -22.51
N PHE A 388 3.53 18.75 -23.01
CA PHE A 388 3.04 18.94 -24.37
C PHE A 388 1.74 19.74 -24.30
N PRO A 389 1.31 20.38 -25.40
CA PRO A 389 0.03 21.05 -25.43
C PRO A 389 -1.07 20.11 -24.89
N ALA A 390 -1.79 20.57 -23.87
CA ALA A 390 -2.84 19.77 -23.25
C ALA A 390 -3.87 19.39 -24.30
N THR A 391 -4.07 18.11 -24.49
CA THR A 391 -5.28 17.57 -25.09
C THR A 391 -6.37 17.64 -24.01
N ASP A 392 -7.52 18.21 -24.35
CA ASP A 392 -8.62 18.44 -23.39
C ASP A 392 -9.32 17.09 -23.11
N HIS A 393 -8.66 16.25 -22.31
CA HIS A 393 -9.18 14.94 -21.93
C HIS A 393 -9.49 14.93 -20.43
N ASP A 394 -10.77 14.79 -20.09
CA ASP A 394 -11.30 14.75 -18.73
C ASP A 394 -11.40 13.30 -18.21
N GLU A 395 -10.30 12.52 -18.36
CA GLU A 395 -10.26 11.17 -17.83
C GLU A 395 -10.20 11.20 -16.31
N LYS A 396 -11.00 10.34 -15.68
CA LYS A 396 -11.18 10.29 -14.23
C LYS A 396 -10.39 9.17 -13.53
N SER A 397 -9.76 8.30 -14.32
CA SER A 397 -9.03 7.16 -13.77
C SER A 397 -7.82 6.77 -14.64
N PRO A 398 -6.81 6.08 -14.03
CA PRO A 398 -5.71 5.50 -14.78
C PRO A 398 -6.15 4.55 -15.89
N LEU A 399 -7.23 3.80 -15.66
CA LEU A 399 -7.75 2.85 -16.65
C LEU A 399 -8.32 3.58 -17.87
N GLU A 400 -9.10 4.66 -17.69
CA GLU A 400 -9.60 5.46 -18.80
C GLU A 400 -8.46 6.04 -19.64
N SER A 401 -7.45 6.62 -19.00
CA SER A 401 -6.27 7.16 -19.69
C SER A 401 -5.53 6.09 -20.47
N LEU A 402 -5.31 4.91 -19.86
CA LEU A 402 -4.61 3.83 -20.53
C LEU A 402 -5.43 3.25 -21.70
N MET A 403 -6.75 3.14 -21.55
CA MET A 403 -7.64 2.67 -22.61
C MET A 403 -7.59 3.58 -23.84
N ARG A 404 -7.54 4.91 -23.63
CA ARG A 404 -7.35 5.87 -24.74
C ARG A 404 -6.00 5.67 -25.41
N ILE A 405 -4.93 5.57 -24.64
CA ILE A 405 -3.57 5.35 -25.18
C ILE A 405 -3.49 4.03 -25.93
N ALA A 406 -4.07 2.96 -25.40
CA ALA A 406 -4.08 1.65 -26.04
C ALA A 406 -4.91 1.64 -27.33
N THR A 407 -6.01 2.40 -27.39
CA THR A 407 -6.82 2.57 -28.61
C THR A 407 -6.04 3.35 -29.66
N PHE A 408 -5.39 4.46 -29.26
CA PHE A 408 -4.53 5.20 -30.17
C PHE A 408 -3.40 4.33 -30.72
N TRP A 409 -2.79 3.49 -29.87
CA TRP A 409 -1.77 2.54 -30.30
C TRP A 409 -2.31 1.50 -31.30
N GLU A 410 -3.52 0.97 -31.05
CA GLU A 410 -4.15 -0.01 -31.96
C GLU A 410 -4.39 0.59 -33.34
N ASP A 411 -4.89 1.84 -33.39
CA ASP A 411 -5.20 2.55 -34.64
C ASP A 411 -3.94 2.94 -35.43
N ASN A 412 -2.81 3.14 -34.75
CA ASN A 412 -1.52 3.57 -35.34
C ASN A 412 -0.41 2.51 -35.16
N ARG A 413 -0.77 1.23 -35.00
CA ARG A 413 0.11 0.14 -34.56
C ARG A 413 1.40 0.05 -35.37
N GLN A 414 1.33 0.01 -36.69
CA GLN A 414 2.49 -0.17 -37.53
C GLN A 414 3.46 1.02 -37.40
N GLU A 415 2.94 2.23 -37.51
CA GLU A 415 3.73 3.46 -37.40
C GLU A 415 4.47 3.56 -36.05
N LEU A 416 3.75 3.30 -34.93
CA LEU A 416 4.32 3.37 -33.59
C LEU A 416 5.33 2.25 -33.34
N SER A 417 5.06 1.03 -33.82
CA SER A 417 6.01 -0.08 -33.68
C SER A 417 7.29 0.20 -34.47
N ASP A 418 7.20 0.65 -35.72
CA ASP A 418 8.35 1.01 -36.54
C ASP A 418 9.14 2.17 -35.91
N TRP A 419 8.44 3.20 -35.41
CA TRP A 419 9.07 4.31 -34.70
C TRP A 419 9.85 3.84 -33.46
N VAL A 420 9.29 2.92 -32.65
CA VAL A 420 10.00 2.38 -31.48
C VAL A 420 11.23 1.59 -31.90
N GLU A 421 11.12 0.73 -32.92
CA GLU A 421 12.24 -0.10 -33.38
C GLU A 421 13.36 0.76 -34.01
N ASP A 422 13.01 1.77 -34.78
CA ASP A 422 13.99 2.73 -35.36
C ASP A 422 14.70 3.50 -34.22
N LEU A 423 13.95 3.98 -33.23
CA LEU A 423 14.48 4.71 -32.09
C LEU A 423 15.45 3.85 -31.26
N VAL A 424 15.13 2.59 -31.03
CA VAL A 424 15.93 1.66 -30.24
C VAL A 424 17.11 1.12 -31.05
N GLY A 425 16.96 0.97 -32.38
CA GLY A 425 18.02 0.54 -33.30
C GLY A 425 19.13 1.58 -33.48
N ASP A 426 18.84 2.86 -33.22
CA ASP A 426 19.81 3.94 -33.30
C ASP A 426 20.74 3.98 -32.09
N THR A 427 21.97 3.49 -32.24
CA THR A 427 23.06 3.51 -31.27
C THR A 427 24.15 4.50 -31.61
N SER A 428 23.86 5.51 -32.44
CA SER A 428 24.81 6.59 -32.81
C SER A 428 25.29 7.37 -31.57
N PRO A 429 26.44 8.02 -31.61
CA PRO A 429 26.94 8.86 -30.51
C PRO A 429 25.92 9.92 -30.06
N GLU A 430 25.17 10.48 -31.00
CA GLU A 430 24.10 11.46 -30.74
C GLU A 430 22.95 10.82 -29.97
N ALA A 431 22.51 9.64 -30.38
CA ALA A 431 21.47 8.86 -29.73
C ALA A 431 21.86 8.45 -28.30
N MET A 432 23.14 8.16 -28.10
CA MET A 432 23.71 7.76 -26.81
C MET A 432 24.00 8.94 -25.86
N THR A 433 23.90 10.18 -26.33
CA THR A 433 24.15 11.34 -25.45
C THR A 433 23.30 11.30 -24.20
N GLY A 434 23.94 11.31 -23.01
CA GLY A 434 23.26 11.25 -21.70
C GLY A 434 22.69 9.87 -21.33
N ILE A 435 23.03 8.82 -22.10
CA ILE A 435 22.73 7.43 -21.78
C ILE A 435 24.06 6.73 -21.45
N ASN A 436 24.11 6.03 -20.31
CA ASN A 436 25.31 5.27 -19.95
C ASN A 436 25.49 4.10 -20.93
N PRO A 437 26.67 3.96 -21.63
CA PRO A 437 26.88 2.89 -22.58
C PRO A 437 26.78 1.47 -21.99
N GLU A 438 27.01 1.29 -20.69
CA GLU A 438 26.94 -0.02 -20.06
C GLU A 438 25.53 -0.63 -20.11
N ILE A 439 24.47 0.18 -20.19
CA ILE A 439 23.10 -0.32 -20.28
C ILE A 439 22.74 -0.91 -21.66
N LEU A 440 23.56 -0.72 -22.68
CA LEU A 440 23.38 -1.38 -23.99
C LEU A 440 23.36 -2.92 -23.86
N ARG A 441 24.10 -3.45 -22.90
CA ARG A 441 24.12 -4.90 -22.61
C ARG A 441 22.76 -5.44 -22.14
N SER A 442 21.99 -4.59 -21.47
CA SER A 442 20.61 -4.89 -21.09
C SER A 442 19.67 -4.27 -22.12
N GLY A 443 19.31 -5.01 -23.14
CA GLY A 443 18.46 -4.50 -24.23
C GLY A 443 17.21 -3.77 -23.70
N ILE A 444 16.56 -4.30 -22.65
CA ILE A 444 15.35 -3.70 -22.07
C ILE A 444 15.62 -2.38 -21.33
N GLN A 445 16.73 -2.27 -20.57
CA GLN A 445 17.08 -1.01 -19.88
C GLN A 445 17.41 0.08 -20.90
N TYR A 446 18.09 -0.30 -21.97
CA TYR A 446 18.41 0.63 -23.06
C TYR A 446 17.15 1.12 -23.76
N ARG A 447 16.21 0.22 -24.11
CA ARG A 447 14.92 0.59 -24.70
C ARG A 447 14.16 1.60 -23.84
N ILE A 448 14.08 1.37 -22.53
CA ILE A 448 13.45 2.28 -21.59
C ILE A 448 14.16 3.64 -21.57
N ALA A 449 15.48 3.66 -21.47
CA ALA A 449 16.26 4.91 -21.45
C ALA A 449 16.09 5.73 -22.73
N ARG A 450 16.11 5.07 -23.90
CA ARG A 450 15.88 5.71 -25.20
C ARG A 450 14.48 6.29 -25.30
N MET A 451 13.47 5.52 -24.87
CA MET A 451 12.08 5.95 -24.90
C MET A 451 11.86 7.23 -24.10
N HIS A 452 12.34 7.26 -22.86
CA HIS A 452 12.20 8.46 -22.02
C HIS A 452 13.05 9.63 -22.47
N ARG A 453 14.22 9.36 -23.06
CA ARG A 453 15.08 10.43 -23.59
C ARG A 453 14.44 11.17 -24.75
N VAL A 454 13.89 10.46 -25.70
CA VAL A 454 13.22 11.07 -26.88
C VAL A 454 11.82 11.55 -26.49
N GLY A 455 11.05 10.69 -25.85
CA GLY A 455 9.69 10.97 -25.40
C GLY A 455 8.66 10.89 -26.54
N HIS A 456 7.40 10.88 -26.15
CA HIS A 456 6.23 10.99 -27.05
C HIS A 456 5.15 11.81 -26.32
N PRO A 457 4.31 12.60 -27.02
CA PRO A 457 3.25 13.37 -26.36
C PRO A 457 2.42 12.55 -25.39
N LEU A 458 1.97 11.35 -25.77
CA LEU A 458 1.17 10.47 -24.91
C LEU A 458 1.89 10.00 -23.64
N ILE A 459 3.22 9.96 -23.62
CA ILE A 459 4.01 9.59 -22.44
C ILE A 459 3.99 10.72 -21.40
N HIS A 460 4.00 11.96 -21.88
CA HIS A 460 4.15 13.14 -21.04
C HIS A 460 2.84 13.89 -20.75
N GLU A 461 1.71 13.36 -21.21
CA GLU A 461 0.40 13.85 -20.80
C GLU A 461 0.21 13.63 -19.30
N THR A 462 -0.33 14.65 -18.62
CA THR A 462 -0.70 14.55 -17.20
C THR A 462 -2.22 14.59 -17.11
N PRO A 463 -2.90 13.44 -16.98
CA PRO A 463 -4.35 13.37 -16.82
C PRO A 463 -4.83 14.08 -15.57
N SER A 464 -6.07 14.55 -15.56
CA SER A 464 -6.66 15.33 -14.46
C SER A 464 -6.68 14.57 -13.13
N TRP A 465 -6.88 13.24 -13.16
CA TRP A 465 -6.89 12.41 -11.96
C TRP A 465 -5.54 12.40 -11.21
N VAL A 466 -4.39 12.65 -11.89
CA VAL A 466 -3.06 12.66 -11.26
C VAL A 466 -2.96 13.71 -10.15
N THR A 467 -3.61 14.85 -10.33
CA THR A 467 -3.58 15.97 -9.36
C THR A 467 -4.91 16.22 -8.68
N GLY A 468 -6.00 15.73 -9.26
CA GLY A 468 -7.38 15.96 -8.77
C GLY A 468 -7.90 14.91 -7.80
N GLN A 469 -7.18 13.80 -7.61
CA GLN A 469 -7.60 12.67 -6.80
C GLN A 469 -6.64 12.47 -5.61
N ASP A 470 -7.14 11.89 -4.51
CA ASP A 470 -6.28 11.50 -3.40
C ASP A 470 -5.21 10.50 -3.85
N PRO A 471 -3.93 10.72 -3.55
CA PRO A 471 -2.85 9.81 -3.98
C PRO A 471 -3.06 8.35 -3.57
N THR A 472 -3.69 8.08 -2.42
CA THR A 472 -3.97 6.71 -1.97
C THR A 472 -4.91 5.99 -2.93
N ILE A 473 -5.96 6.70 -3.40
CA ILE A 473 -6.88 6.17 -4.42
C ILE A 473 -6.11 5.91 -5.71
N SER A 474 -5.29 6.87 -6.14
CA SER A 474 -4.47 6.74 -7.36
C SER A 474 -3.57 5.51 -7.32
N TRP A 475 -2.91 5.22 -6.18
CA TRP A 475 -2.07 4.03 -6.05
C TRP A 475 -2.86 2.72 -6.12
N ASN A 476 -4.04 2.65 -5.53
CA ASN A 476 -4.91 1.47 -5.62
C ASN A 476 -5.37 1.23 -7.06
N GLU A 477 -5.79 2.29 -7.77
CA GLU A 477 -6.21 2.20 -9.16
C GLU A 477 -5.05 1.88 -10.11
N LEU A 478 -3.85 2.44 -9.88
CA LEU A 478 -2.65 2.09 -10.65
C LEU A 478 -2.26 0.62 -10.44
N THR A 479 -2.32 0.12 -9.20
CA THR A 479 -2.04 -1.29 -8.92
C THR A 479 -3.05 -2.19 -9.62
N ARG A 480 -4.35 -1.85 -9.57
CA ARG A 480 -5.40 -2.57 -10.30
C ARG A 480 -5.13 -2.56 -11.81
N LEU A 481 -4.82 -1.40 -12.38
CA LEU A 481 -4.51 -1.25 -13.80
C LEU A 481 -3.35 -2.14 -14.25
N ILE A 482 -2.22 -2.09 -13.52
CA ILE A 482 -1.03 -2.87 -13.87
C ILE A 482 -1.32 -4.37 -13.73
N THR A 483 -2.13 -4.77 -12.74
CA THR A 483 -2.56 -6.16 -12.59
C THR A 483 -3.44 -6.61 -13.75
N LEU A 484 -4.33 -5.75 -14.26
CA LEU A 484 -5.12 -6.05 -15.47
C LEU A 484 -4.23 -6.20 -16.71
N LEU A 485 -3.20 -5.35 -16.86
CA LEU A 485 -2.20 -5.50 -17.92
C LEU A 485 -1.48 -6.83 -17.82
N TYR A 486 -1.06 -7.23 -16.61
CA TYR A 486 -0.40 -8.50 -16.38
C TYR A 486 -1.31 -9.71 -16.72
N LEU A 487 -2.59 -9.64 -16.39
CA LEU A 487 -3.57 -10.66 -16.81
C LEU A 487 -3.89 -10.63 -18.31
N ALA A 488 -3.72 -9.48 -18.95
CA ALA A 488 -3.82 -9.42 -20.40
C ALA A 488 -2.64 -10.13 -21.11
N GLU A 489 -1.48 -10.18 -20.48
CA GLU A 489 -0.25 -10.82 -20.96
C GLU A 489 0.41 -11.60 -19.81
N PRO A 490 -0.17 -12.75 -19.40
CA PRO A 490 0.29 -13.50 -18.23
C PRO A 490 1.73 -13.99 -18.40
N GLY A 491 2.51 -13.88 -17.33
CA GLY A 491 3.90 -14.31 -17.31
C GLY A 491 4.88 -13.30 -17.91
N ASP A 492 4.41 -12.13 -18.36
CA ASP A 492 5.29 -11.09 -18.89
C ASP A 492 6.24 -10.54 -17.82
N PHE A 493 7.53 -10.66 -18.10
CA PHE A 493 8.62 -10.28 -17.19
C PHE A 493 8.64 -8.79 -16.86
N LEU A 494 8.33 -7.93 -17.83
CA LEU A 494 8.32 -6.48 -17.60
C LEU A 494 7.12 -6.06 -16.73
N LEU A 495 5.96 -6.67 -16.98
CA LEU A 495 4.75 -6.34 -16.23
C LEU A 495 4.83 -6.77 -14.76
N VAL A 496 5.55 -7.86 -14.43
CA VAL A 496 5.79 -8.21 -13.03
C VAL A 496 6.68 -7.18 -12.32
N HIS A 497 7.63 -6.56 -13.02
CA HIS A 497 8.41 -5.45 -12.47
C HIS A 497 7.55 -4.20 -12.24
N LEU A 498 6.58 -3.94 -13.10
CA LEU A 498 5.63 -2.84 -12.88
C LEU A 498 4.72 -3.09 -11.67
N ILE A 499 4.28 -4.34 -11.43
CA ILE A 499 3.54 -4.73 -10.22
C ILE A 499 4.37 -4.46 -8.96
N THR A 500 5.60 -4.94 -8.93
CA THR A 500 6.47 -4.80 -7.75
C THR A 500 6.94 -3.37 -7.54
N SER A 501 7.07 -2.58 -8.61
CA SER A 501 7.44 -1.17 -8.54
C SER A 501 6.29 -0.24 -8.14
N VAL A 502 5.04 -0.51 -8.53
CA VAL A 502 3.91 0.31 -8.07
C VAL A 502 3.69 0.14 -6.57
N HIS A 503 3.84 -1.08 -6.04
CA HIS A 503 3.86 -1.34 -4.60
C HIS A 503 4.97 -0.53 -3.91
N ALA A 504 6.19 -0.59 -4.43
CA ALA A 504 7.33 0.17 -3.91
C ALA A 504 7.09 1.68 -3.94
N MET A 505 6.57 2.23 -5.04
CA MET A 505 6.29 3.65 -5.20
C MET A 505 5.25 4.17 -4.21
N ARG A 506 4.30 3.35 -3.82
CA ARG A 506 3.35 3.68 -2.75
C ARG A 506 4.08 3.98 -1.44
N HIS A 507 5.00 3.10 -1.01
CA HIS A 507 5.79 3.31 0.22
C HIS A 507 6.75 4.50 0.11
N ILE A 508 7.33 4.73 -1.08
CA ILE A 508 8.15 5.91 -1.33
C ILE A 508 7.31 7.20 -1.26
N ALA A 509 6.11 7.20 -1.82
CA ALA A 509 5.20 8.35 -1.77
C ALA A 509 4.78 8.69 -0.34
N ASP A 510 4.57 7.67 0.52
CA ASP A 510 4.25 7.87 1.93
C ASP A 510 5.39 8.52 2.72
N ALA A 511 6.64 8.34 2.28
CA ALA A 511 7.82 8.99 2.86
C ALA A 511 7.99 10.47 2.41
N LEU A 512 7.23 10.92 1.40
CA LEU A 512 7.23 12.31 0.96
C LEU A 512 6.33 13.18 1.83
N PRO A 513 6.61 14.50 1.93
CA PRO A 513 5.66 15.47 2.45
C PRO A 513 4.31 15.38 1.71
N ALA A 514 3.21 15.60 2.44
CA ALA A 514 1.86 15.43 1.90
C ALA A 514 1.60 16.27 0.64
N ASP A 515 2.12 17.49 0.59
CA ASP A 515 2.02 18.41 -0.54
C ASP A 515 2.78 17.95 -1.79
N ARG A 516 3.67 16.96 -1.66
CA ARG A 516 4.49 16.42 -2.75
C ARG A 516 4.11 15.02 -3.21
N ARG A 517 3.15 14.38 -2.59
CA ARG A 517 2.75 13.00 -2.94
C ARG A 517 2.22 12.85 -4.36
N HIS A 518 1.57 13.90 -4.88
CA HIS A 518 1.13 13.92 -6.29
C HIS A 518 2.30 13.91 -7.29
N GLU A 519 3.48 14.40 -6.90
CA GLU A 519 4.66 14.31 -7.75
C GLU A 519 5.07 12.86 -7.98
N ALA A 520 4.98 12.01 -6.95
CA ALA A 520 5.25 10.58 -7.09
C ALA A 520 4.26 9.90 -8.04
N VAL A 521 2.96 10.22 -7.93
CA VAL A 521 1.93 9.71 -8.85
C VAL A 521 2.23 10.13 -10.28
N ARG A 522 2.57 11.41 -10.49
CA ARG A 522 2.93 11.94 -11.81
C ARG A 522 4.18 11.27 -12.39
N CYS A 523 5.26 11.17 -11.60
CA CYS A 523 6.48 10.46 -12.01
C CYS A 523 6.17 9.01 -12.40
N HIS A 524 5.38 8.32 -11.57
CA HIS A 524 5.02 6.94 -11.84
C HIS A 524 4.20 6.79 -13.12
N TRP A 525 3.19 7.63 -13.33
CA TRP A 525 2.37 7.59 -14.55
C TRP A 525 3.21 7.81 -15.81
N THR A 526 4.01 8.89 -15.85
CA THR A 526 4.88 9.19 -16.99
C THR A 526 5.85 8.04 -17.27
N GLY A 527 6.50 7.51 -16.24
CA GLY A 527 7.41 6.40 -16.39
C GLY A 527 6.72 5.11 -16.83
N LEU A 528 5.54 4.80 -16.26
CA LEU A 528 4.73 3.64 -16.63
C LEU A 528 4.39 3.65 -18.13
N VAL A 529 3.85 4.76 -18.63
CA VAL A 529 3.49 4.86 -20.06
C VAL A 529 4.73 4.72 -20.94
N GLY A 530 5.86 5.35 -20.57
CA GLY A 530 7.09 5.23 -21.33
C GLY A 530 7.67 3.81 -21.32
N VAL A 531 7.58 3.11 -20.20
CA VAL A 531 7.98 1.69 -20.11
C VAL A 531 7.08 0.83 -21.01
N LEU A 532 5.76 1.06 -21.03
CA LEU A 532 4.84 0.34 -21.93
C LEU A 532 5.16 0.61 -23.40
N PHE A 533 5.45 1.88 -23.77
CA PHE A 533 5.90 2.23 -25.12
C PHE A 533 7.18 1.51 -25.52
N SER A 534 8.15 1.38 -24.61
CA SER A 534 9.43 0.72 -24.88
C SER A 534 9.31 -0.74 -25.32
N ARG A 535 8.15 -1.38 -25.07
CA ARG A 535 7.86 -2.75 -25.52
C ARG A 535 7.67 -2.87 -27.03
N GLY A 536 7.30 -1.77 -27.71
CA GLY A 536 6.94 -1.76 -29.13
C GLY A 536 5.56 -2.36 -29.43
N HIS A 537 4.78 -2.66 -28.39
CA HIS A 537 3.39 -3.14 -28.50
C HIS A 537 2.57 -2.81 -27.25
N PHE A 538 1.26 -2.79 -27.38
CA PHE A 538 0.31 -2.62 -26.28
C PHE A 538 -0.68 -3.77 -26.25
N SER A 539 -1.17 -4.07 -25.05
CA SER A 539 -2.31 -4.98 -24.86
C SER A 539 -3.54 -4.43 -25.56
N ARG A 540 -4.30 -5.31 -26.24
CA ARG A 540 -5.47 -4.90 -27.04
C ARG A 540 -6.54 -4.28 -26.14
N PRO A 541 -7.11 -3.10 -26.51
CA PRO A 541 -8.13 -2.40 -25.72
C PRO A 541 -9.33 -3.28 -25.37
N ARG A 542 -9.81 -4.09 -26.32
CA ARG A 542 -10.95 -5.01 -26.09
C ARG A 542 -10.64 -6.06 -25.00
N LYS A 543 -9.40 -6.56 -24.93
CA LYS A 543 -8.99 -7.53 -23.91
C LYS A 543 -8.92 -6.87 -22.53
N LEU A 544 -8.37 -5.67 -22.46
CA LEU A 544 -8.30 -4.90 -21.22
C LEU A 544 -9.70 -4.53 -20.71
N ALA A 545 -10.60 -4.09 -21.58
CA ALA A 545 -11.99 -3.78 -21.23
C ALA A 545 -12.74 -5.01 -20.70
N ALA A 546 -12.56 -6.17 -21.35
CA ALA A 546 -13.19 -7.42 -20.92
C ALA A 546 -12.69 -7.85 -19.52
N LEU A 547 -11.37 -7.78 -19.27
CA LEU A 547 -10.79 -8.08 -17.97
C LEU A 547 -11.25 -7.08 -16.91
N ALA A 548 -11.27 -5.78 -17.22
CA ALA A 548 -11.74 -4.75 -16.30
C ALA A 548 -13.18 -5.00 -15.87
N SER A 549 -14.06 -5.35 -16.84
CA SER A 549 -15.46 -5.70 -16.56
C SER A 549 -15.60 -6.99 -15.76
N LEU A 550 -14.79 -8.02 -16.06
CA LEU A 550 -14.82 -9.30 -15.35
C LEU A 550 -14.47 -9.14 -13.86
N PHE A 551 -13.49 -8.30 -13.55
CA PHE A 551 -12.98 -8.09 -12.20
C PHE A 551 -13.48 -6.81 -11.53
N ASP A 552 -14.54 -6.17 -12.05
CA ASP A 552 -15.02 -4.91 -11.47
C ASP A 552 -15.58 -5.09 -10.05
N THR A 553 -16.35 -6.15 -9.85
CA THR A 553 -17.01 -6.48 -8.57
C THR A 553 -16.79 -7.92 -8.14
N ALA A 554 -15.83 -8.62 -8.74
CA ALA A 554 -15.57 -10.04 -8.48
C ALA A 554 -14.82 -10.19 -7.16
N LEU A 555 -15.56 -10.31 -6.05
CA LEU A 555 -15.01 -10.54 -4.72
C LEU A 555 -15.00 -12.04 -4.37
N ASP A 556 -13.90 -12.51 -3.85
CA ASP A 556 -13.79 -13.79 -3.17
C ASP A 556 -14.45 -13.67 -1.80
N ASP A 557 -15.22 -14.65 -1.39
CA ASP A 557 -15.72 -14.75 -0.01
C ASP A 557 -14.52 -15.11 0.89
N LEU A 558 -14.08 -14.15 1.69
CA LEU A 558 -12.89 -14.30 2.55
C LEU A 558 -13.07 -15.40 3.62
N ASP A 559 -14.30 -15.79 3.91
CA ASP A 559 -14.63 -16.84 4.87
C ASP A 559 -14.62 -18.24 4.24
N ASP A 560 -14.55 -18.31 2.92
CA ASP A 560 -14.46 -19.60 2.23
C ASP A 560 -13.04 -20.19 2.37
N PRO A 561 -12.91 -21.31 3.10
CA PRO A 561 -11.60 -21.91 3.37
C PRO A 561 -10.86 -22.38 2.11
N ARG A 562 -11.53 -22.40 0.93
CA ARG A 562 -10.88 -22.68 -0.34
C ARG A 562 -9.81 -21.66 -0.67
N TRP A 563 -10.08 -20.38 -0.41
CA TRP A 563 -9.15 -19.30 -0.74
C TRP A 563 -7.93 -19.28 0.16
N ALA A 564 -8.09 -19.57 1.45
CA ALA A 564 -6.95 -19.76 2.35
C ALA A 564 -6.03 -20.88 1.86
N ARG A 565 -6.60 -22.06 1.49
CA ARG A 565 -5.81 -23.19 0.95
C ARG A 565 -5.17 -22.86 -0.40
N GLU A 566 -5.82 -22.08 -1.26
CA GLU A 566 -5.25 -21.65 -2.53
C GLU A 566 -4.06 -20.72 -2.30
N TRP A 567 -4.17 -19.76 -1.36
CA TRP A 567 -3.05 -18.89 -0.99
C TRP A 567 -1.90 -19.68 -0.37
N ASP A 568 -2.16 -20.63 0.53
CA ASP A 568 -1.14 -21.53 1.07
C ASP A 568 -0.38 -22.26 -0.05
N TRP A 569 -1.12 -22.74 -1.05
CA TRP A 569 -0.52 -23.41 -2.20
C TRP A 569 0.30 -22.45 -3.08
N LEU A 570 -0.20 -21.24 -3.35
CA LEU A 570 0.52 -20.22 -4.13
C LEU A 570 1.81 -19.80 -3.43
N ILE A 571 1.77 -19.63 -2.11
CA ILE A 571 2.94 -19.28 -1.29
C ILE A 571 3.95 -20.42 -1.31
N ALA A 572 3.52 -21.66 -1.06
CA ALA A 572 4.39 -22.83 -1.08
C ALA A 572 5.10 -22.99 -2.43
N ARG A 573 4.33 -22.85 -3.53
CA ARG A 573 4.88 -22.90 -4.88
C ARG A 573 5.91 -21.78 -5.13
N ALA A 574 5.62 -20.54 -4.71
CA ALA A 574 6.53 -19.41 -4.89
C ALA A 574 7.86 -19.59 -4.12
N VAL A 575 7.83 -20.31 -2.98
CA VAL A 575 9.03 -20.62 -2.18
C VAL A 575 9.88 -21.73 -2.82
N GLU A 576 9.24 -22.66 -3.55
CA GLU A 576 9.91 -23.80 -4.16
C GLU A 576 10.51 -23.49 -5.54
N GLU A 577 10.00 -22.47 -6.22
CA GLU A 577 10.49 -22.11 -7.56
C GLU A 577 11.80 -21.31 -7.52
N ASP A 578 12.68 -21.57 -8.49
CA ASP A 578 13.95 -20.86 -8.66
C ASP A 578 13.79 -19.43 -9.21
N GLU A 579 12.57 -19.06 -9.65
CA GLU A 579 12.28 -17.74 -10.23
C GLU A 579 11.99 -16.71 -9.15
N GLU A 580 12.94 -15.82 -8.88
CA GLU A 580 12.92 -14.86 -7.79
C GLU A 580 11.85 -13.77 -7.89
N HIS A 581 11.15 -13.64 -9.03
CA HIS A 581 10.05 -12.69 -9.19
C HIS A 581 8.73 -13.24 -8.65
N ASN A 582 8.56 -14.56 -8.60
CA ASN A 582 7.32 -15.18 -8.17
C ASN A 582 6.99 -14.97 -6.68
N PRO A 583 7.93 -15.08 -5.74
CA PRO A 583 7.67 -14.68 -4.34
C PRO A 583 7.22 -13.23 -4.21
N LYS A 584 7.83 -12.32 -5.00
CA LYS A 584 7.48 -10.90 -5.02
C LYS A 584 6.09 -10.65 -5.58
N LEU A 585 5.74 -11.31 -6.69
CA LEU A 585 4.39 -11.26 -7.27
C LEU A 585 3.34 -11.72 -6.27
N VAL A 586 3.54 -12.91 -5.68
CA VAL A 586 2.59 -13.49 -4.72
C VAL A 586 2.42 -12.59 -3.51
N TYR A 587 3.51 -12.01 -2.99
CA TYR A 587 3.46 -11.08 -1.86
C TYR A 587 2.60 -9.84 -2.16
N VAL A 588 2.90 -9.12 -3.24
CA VAL A 588 2.14 -7.92 -3.61
C VAL A 588 0.67 -8.25 -3.89
N MET A 589 0.41 -9.33 -4.59
CA MET A 589 -0.97 -9.73 -4.91
C MET A 589 -1.74 -10.18 -3.68
N HIS A 590 -1.11 -10.90 -2.74
CA HIS A 590 -1.74 -11.28 -1.47
C HIS A 590 -2.08 -10.06 -0.62
N GLU A 591 -1.16 -9.12 -0.52
CA GLU A 591 -1.39 -7.88 0.21
C GLU A 591 -2.56 -7.09 -0.40
N MET A 592 -2.57 -6.91 -1.72
CA MET A 592 -3.65 -6.21 -2.41
C MET A 592 -4.99 -6.94 -2.32
N TRP A 593 -4.99 -8.27 -2.36
CA TRP A 593 -6.19 -9.07 -2.14
C TRP A 593 -6.77 -8.82 -0.73
N CYS A 594 -5.92 -8.81 0.29
CA CYS A 594 -6.31 -8.48 1.66
C CYS A 594 -6.84 -7.04 1.76
N LEU A 595 -6.11 -6.05 1.20
CA LEU A 595 -6.46 -4.63 1.27
C LEU A 595 -7.79 -4.29 0.57
N THR A 596 -8.14 -5.02 -0.48
CA THR A 596 -9.35 -4.77 -1.27
C THR A 596 -10.57 -5.60 -0.81
N GLY A 597 -10.43 -6.34 0.29
CA GLY A 597 -11.53 -7.17 0.79
C GLY A 597 -11.82 -8.39 -0.09
N GLY A 598 -10.78 -8.94 -0.74
CA GLY A 598 -10.89 -10.18 -1.51
C GLY A 598 -11.13 -9.95 -3.01
N LEU A 599 -10.72 -8.83 -3.61
CA LEU A 599 -10.86 -8.67 -5.06
C LEU A 599 -10.11 -9.80 -5.79
N SER A 600 -10.87 -10.68 -6.45
CA SER A 600 -10.36 -11.93 -7.04
C SER A 600 -9.30 -11.71 -8.13
N LEU A 601 -9.27 -10.52 -8.72
CA LEU A 601 -8.23 -10.06 -9.64
C LEU A 601 -6.83 -10.41 -9.15
N TYR A 602 -6.54 -10.11 -7.89
CA TYR A 602 -5.20 -10.26 -7.32
C TYR A 602 -4.84 -11.72 -7.08
N ARG A 603 -5.79 -12.54 -6.60
CA ARG A 603 -5.57 -13.98 -6.43
C ARG A 603 -5.33 -14.67 -7.77
N VAL A 604 -6.12 -14.33 -8.79
CA VAL A 604 -5.95 -14.87 -10.13
C VAL A 604 -4.60 -14.47 -10.72
N ALA A 605 -4.17 -13.21 -10.51
CA ALA A 605 -2.87 -12.74 -10.97
C ALA A 605 -1.69 -13.43 -10.25
N ALA A 606 -1.81 -13.68 -8.95
CA ALA A 606 -0.81 -14.43 -8.18
C ALA A 606 -0.55 -15.83 -8.76
N GLY A 607 -1.57 -16.46 -9.34
CA GLY A 607 -1.45 -17.77 -9.97
C GLY A 607 -0.78 -17.78 -11.35
N GLN A 608 -0.58 -16.60 -11.97
CA GLN A 608 0.03 -16.45 -13.29
C GLN A 608 1.54 -16.25 -13.16
N PHE A 609 2.23 -17.26 -12.67
CA PHE A 609 3.67 -17.18 -12.44
C PHE A 609 4.44 -16.78 -13.69
N THR A 610 5.41 -15.89 -13.52
CA THR A 610 6.28 -15.43 -14.59
C THR A 610 7.43 -16.41 -14.83
N THR A 611 8.02 -16.34 -16.03
CA THR A 611 9.22 -17.10 -16.37
C THR A 611 10.34 -16.14 -16.71
N ARG A 612 11.58 -16.54 -16.41
CA ARG A 612 12.78 -15.78 -16.78
C ARG A 612 12.85 -15.55 -18.29
N PRO A 613 13.20 -14.36 -18.75
CA PRO A 613 13.58 -14.18 -20.14
C PRO A 613 14.89 -14.93 -20.41
N ALA A 614 15.01 -15.54 -21.59
CA ALA A 614 16.29 -16.08 -22.02
C ALA A 614 17.30 -14.94 -22.18
N LEU A 615 18.53 -15.14 -21.67
CA LEU A 615 19.62 -14.22 -21.93
C LEU A 615 19.95 -14.24 -23.44
N PRO A 616 20.37 -13.09 -24.03
CA PRO A 616 20.79 -13.06 -25.42
C PRO A 616 21.92 -14.09 -25.68
N ALA A 617 21.86 -14.78 -26.82
CA ALA A 617 22.84 -15.79 -27.20
C ALA A 617 24.29 -15.26 -27.37
N THR A 618 24.45 -13.94 -27.42
CA THR A 618 25.74 -13.22 -27.56
C THR A 618 26.37 -12.84 -26.22
N PHE A 619 25.91 -13.42 -25.12
CA PHE A 619 26.48 -13.15 -23.80
C PHE A 619 27.81 -13.91 -23.66
N GLU A 620 28.91 -13.29 -24.11
CA GLU A 620 30.26 -13.77 -23.80
C GLU A 620 30.64 -13.29 -22.39
N GLU A 621 31.14 -14.18 -21.55
CA GLU A 621 31.75 -13.81 -20.27
C GLU A 621 32.80 -12.74 -20.53
N PRO A 622 32.86 -11.65 -19.76
CA PRO A 622 33.97 -10.72 -19.88
C PRO A 622 35.29 -11.47 -19.63
N PRO A 623 36.35 -11.19 -20.37
CA PRO A 623 37.65 -11.84 -20.16
C PRO A 623 38.06 -11.64 -18.68
N ASN A 624 38.48 -12.72 -18.05
CA ASN A 624 39.03 -12.67 -16.71
C ASN A 624 40.16 -11.66 -16.65
N ASP A 625 40.10 -10.72 -15.69
CA ASP A 625 41.11 -9.67 -15.49
C ASP A 625 42.52 -10.23 -15.08
N GLU A 626 42.77 -11.53 -15.26
CA GLU A 626 44.07 -12.17 -15.00
C GLU A 626 44.98 -12.23 -16.26
N GLU A 627 44.52 -11.76 -17.43
CA GLU A 627 45.32 -11.72 -18.68
C GLU A 627 45.46 -10.31 -19.31
N ALA A 628 45.35 -9.23 -18.52
CA ALA A 628 45.62 -7.87 -19.02
C ALA A 628 46.67 -7.14 -18.19
#